data_6e8aa95a22a085fb6dc945449476305d
#
_entry.id   6e8aa95a22a085fb6dc945449476305d
#
_cell.length_a   1.000
_cell.length_b   1.000
_cell.length_c   1.000
_cell.angle_alpha   90.00
_cell.angle_beta   90.00
_cell.angle_gamma   90.00
#
_symmetry.space_group_name_H-M   'P 1'
#
loop_
_entity.id
_entity.type
_entity.pdbx_description
1 polymer ?
#
loop_
_entity_poly.entity_id
_entity_poly.type
_entity_poly.pdbx_seq_one_letter_code
_entity_poly.pdbx_strand_id
1 'polypeptide(L)'
;MQGNPGNQGNRESVEESYSDMRTNLLVVDGFYHNVDGVRQFALSQEFDVIGNYPGKRTKAFNNDSTQDKIQNFLYPHAGKIIDWMESEDQYCGSFQISYATDRSWIHTDDHNNWAGVLYLTPNAPTTSGTGFYRSKINGSIYGKNDDAVGDYAQDKTQWDLVGEVHNIYNRLVLFRADQWHTSMEYFGNNNKNGRL
;
A
#
# COMPACT_ATOMS: atom_id res chain seq x y z
N MET A 1 31.73 -44.06 33.13
CA MET A 1 30.90 -43.67 31.97
C MET A 1 30.46 -42.23 32.25
N GLN A 2 31.11 -41.29 31.57
CA GLN A 2 30.78 -39.85 31.69
C GLN A 2 29.79 -39.53 30.58
N GLY A 3 28.60 -39.03 31.00
CA GLY A 3 27.54 -38.55 30.08
C GLY A 3 27.91 -37.21 29.51
N ASN A 4 27.75 -37.10 28.20
CA ASN A 4 27.97 -35.89 27.39
C ASN A 4 26.86 -34.87 27.71
N PRO A 5 27.14 -33.62 28.08
CA PRO A 5 26.10 -32.59 28.23
C PRO A 5 25.69 -32.13 26.86
N GLY A 6 24.46 -32.46 26.47
CA GLY A 6 23.86 -32.08 25.20
C GLY A 6 23.73 -30.56 25.07
N ASN A 7 24.05 -30.11 23.89
CA ASN A 7 23.98 -28.76 23.35
C ASN A 7 22.54 -28.22 23.38
N GLN A 8 22.15 -27.54 24.49
CA GLN A 8 20.86 -26.83 24.60
C GLN A 8 20.96 -25.33 24.25
N GLY A 9 22.17 -24.82 23.97
CA GLY A 9 22.39 -23.38 23.78
C GLY A 9 21.97 -22.79 22.43
N ASN A 10 21.66 -23.62 21.40
CA ASN A 10 21.45 -23.11 20.03
C ASN A 10 19.97 -22.99 19.59
N ARG A 11 19.02 -23.46 20.40
CA ARG A 11 17.60 -23.36 20.01
C ARG A 11 16.96 -22.02 20.41
N GLU A 12 17.29 -21.51 21.59
CA GLU A 12 16.73 -20.24 22.07
C GLU A 12 17.19 -19.03 21.24
N SER A 13 18.45 -18.99 20.80
CA SER A 13 18.97 -17.90 19.98
C SER A 13 18.42 -17.87 18.54
N VAL A 14 17.94 -19.00 18.03
CA VAL A 14 17.34 -19.09 16.68
C VAL A 14 15.87 -18.67 16.74
N GLU A 15 15.13 -18.98 17.79
CA GLU A 15 13.74 -18.56 17.96
C GLU A 15 13.62 -17.05 18.20
N GLU A 16 14.51 -16.44 18.98
CA GLU A 16 14.57 -14.98 19.17
C GLU A 16 14.86 -14.23 17.86
N SER A 17 15.70 -14.78 16.96
CA SER A 17 16.02 -14.12 15.69
C SER A 17 14.86 -14.11 14.68
N TYR A 18 13.89 -15.01 14.79
CA TYR A 18 12.69 -15.05 13.95
C TYR A 18 11.57 -14.13 14.45
N SER A 19 11.56 -13.76 15.73
CA SER A 19 10.53 -12.88 16.30
C SER A 19 10.56 -11.45 15.76
N ASP A 20 11.70 -11.01 15.22
CA ASP A 20 11.89 -9.67 14.65
C ASP A 20 11.70 -9.61 13.13
N MET A 21 11.47 -10.75 12.48
CA MET A 21 11.19 -10.79 11.05
C MET A 21 9.78 -10.26 10.77
N ARG A 22 9.70 -9.21 9.97
CA ARG A 22 8.42 -8.57 9.61
C ARG A 22 8.26 -8.52 8.10
N THR A 23 7.13 -9.00 7.62
CA THR A 23 6.72 -8.74 6.23
C THR A 23 6.29 -7.28 6.14
N ASN A 24 6.83 -6.56 5.17
CA ASN A 24 6.54 -5.14 4.97
C ASN A 24 5.84 -4.86 3.63
N LEU A 25 5.83 -5.83 2.71
CA LEU A 25 5.26 -5.68 1.38
C LEU A 25 4.76 -7.04 0.88
N LEU A 26 3.55 -7.06 0.35
CA LEU A 26 2.93 -8.18 -0.35
C LEU A 26 2.41 -7.70 -1.70
N VAL A 27 2.67 -8.44 -2.76
CA VAL A 27 2.19 -8.15 -4.11
C VAL A 27 1.40 -9.35 -4.62
N VAL A 28 0.16 -9.13 -5.03
CA VAL A 28 -0.77 -10.17 -5.48
C VAL A 28 -1.30 -9.80 -6.85
N ASP A 29 -0.97 -10.59 -7.88
CA ASP A 29 -1.51 -10.43 -9.22
C ASP A 29 -2.82 -11.21 -9.38
N GLY A 30 -3.72 -10.71 -10.23
CA GLY A 30 -4.99 -11.38 -10.50
C GLY A 30 -5.97 -11.37 -9.31
N PHE A 31 -5.98 -10.30 -8.51
CA PHE A 31 -6.75 -10.24 -7.26
C PHE A 31 -8.26 -10.48 -7.46
N TYR A 32 -8.88 -9.86 -8.46
CA TYR A 32 -10.28 -10.09 -8.81
C TYR A 32 -10.41 -11.06 -9.99
N HIS A 33 -11.35 -11.99 -9.91
CA HIS A 33 -11.70 -12.85 -11.06
C HIS A 33 -12.33 -12.06 -12.21
N ASN A 34 -13.19 -11.08 -11.89
CA ASN A 34 -13.85 -10.19 -12.84
C ASN A 34 -13.42 -8.75 -12.62
N VAL A 35 -12.16 -8.45 -12.89
CA VAL A 35 -11.60 -7.11 -12.71
C VAL A 35 -12.25 -6.07 -13.63
N ASP A 36 -12.65 -6.44 -14.83
CA ASP A 36 -13.33 -5.53 -15.77
C ASP A 36 -14.68 -5.09 -15.21
N GLY A 37 -15.44 -6.00 -14.59
CA GLY A 37 -16.68 -5.68 -13.89
C GLY A 37 -16.46 -4.72 -12.72
N VAL A 38 -15.38 -4.94 -11.93
CA VAL A 38 -15.01 -4.03 -10.83
C VAL A 38 -14.65 -2.65 -11.36
N ARG A 39 -13.86 -2.58 -12.44
CA ARG A 39 -13.51 -1.31 -13.08
C ARG A 39 -14.75 -0.60 -13.63
N GLN A 40 -15.64 -1.30 -14.32
CA GLN A 40 -16.90 -0.72 -14.83
C GLN A 40 -17.76 -0.17 -13.69
N PHE A 41 -17.88 -0.92 -12.60
CA PHE A 41 -18.57 -0.46 -11.40
C PHE A 41 -17.92 0.81 -10.85
N ALA A 42 -16.60 0.83 -10.68
CA ALA A 42 -15.87 2.01 -10.20
C ALA A 42 -16.12 3.24 -11.07
N LEU A 43 -16.03 3.09 -12.39
CA LEU A 43 -16.23 4.19 -13.33
C LEU A 43 -17.69 4.67 -13.45
N SER A 44 -18.65 3.90 -12.94
CA SER A 44 -20.06 4.31 -12.86
C SER A 44 -20.38 5.09 -11.58
N GLN A 45 -19.44 5.18 -10.63
CA GLN A 45 -19.64 5.90 -9.40
C GLN A 45 -19.26 7.37 -9.52
N GLU A 46 -19.77 8.18 -8.58
CA GLU A 46 -19.41 9.59 -8.47
C GLU A 46 -18.06 9.76 -7.76
N PHE A 47 -17.13 10.49 -8.37
CA PHE A 47 -15.83 10.88 -7.80
C PHE A 47 -15.94 12.31 -7.26
N ASP A 48 -16.63 12.47 -6.15
CA ASP A 48 -16.95 13.76 -5.53
C ASP A 48 -16.27 13.98 -4.17
N VAL A 49 -15.64 12.96 -3.60
CA VAL A 49 -14.90 13.08 -2.34
C VAL A 49 -13.53 13.68 -2.63
N ILE A 50 -13.27 14.83 -1.97
CA ILE A 50 -12.02 15.58 -2.07
C ILE A 50 -11.37 15.59 -0.69
N GLY A 51 -10.05 15.37 -0.64
CA GLY A 51 -9.30 15.36 0.60
C GLY A 51 -7.82 15.66 0.37
N ASN A 52 -7.00 15.42 1.36
CA ASN A 52 -5.54 15.59 1.25
C ASN A 52 -4.90 14.40 0.53
N TYR A 53 -5.24 14.24 -0.75
CA TYR A 53 -4.71 13.22 -1.66
C TYR A 53 -4.87 13.69 -3.11
N PRO A 54 -4.08 13.16 -4.06
CA PRO A 54 -4.20 13.52 -5.47
C PRO A 54 -5.51 13.03 -6.09
N GLY A 55 -6.08 13.83 -6.98
CA GLY A 55 -7.30 13.47 -7.72
C GLY A 55 -8.56 13.49 -6.85
N LYS A 56 -9.46 12.56 -7.12
CA LYS A 56 -10.76 12.45 -6.45
C LYS A 56 -11.04 11.02 -6.05
N ARG A 57 -11.85 10.84 -5.01
CA ARG A 57 -12.32 9.52 -4.56
C ARG A 57 -13.83 9.40 -4.65
N THR A 58 -14.27 8.17 -4.70
CA THR A 58 -15.65 7.80 -4.40
C THR A 58 -15.83 7.64 -2.90
N LYS A 59 -17.06 7.50 -2.44
CA LYS A 59 -17.32 6.88 -1.13
C LYS A 59 -16.68 5.49 -1.07
N ALA A 60 -16.49 4.97 0.14
CA ALA A 60 -15.97 3.63 0.33
C ALA A 60 -17.01 2.56 -0.05
N PHE A 61 -16.57 1.53 -0.76
CA PHE A 61 -17.36 0.37 -1.14
C PHE A 61 -16.78 -0.87 -0.47
N ASN A 62 -17.07 -1.01 0.82
CA ASN A 62 -16.63 -2.16 1.60
C ASN A 62 -17.53 -3.37 1.36
N ASN A 63 -16.96 -4.55 1.34
CA ASN A 63 -17.69 -5.80 1.38
C ASN A 63 -16.87 -6.91 2.01
N ASP A 64 -17.55 -7.82 2.69
CA ASP A 64 -16.96 -8.94 3.43
C ASP A 64 -16.05 -9.80 2.54
N SER A 65 -16.44 -10.03 1.29
CA SER A 65 -15.66 -10.87 0.36
C SER A 65 -14.27 -10.27 0.05
N THR A 66 -14.17 -8.94 -0.04
CA THR A 66 -12.87 -8.26 -0.25
C THR A 66 -12.04 -8.30 1.03
N GLN A 67 -12.67 -8.05 2.18
CA GLN A 67 -12.03 -8.15 3.48
C GLN A 67 -11.47 -9.56 3.73
N ASP A 68 -12.27 -10.59 3.51
CA ASP A 68 -11.86 -11.99 3.68
C ASP A 68 -10.68 -12.37 2.78
N LYS A 69 -10.67 -11.90 1.53
CA LYS A 69 -9.54 -12.14 0.63
C LYS A 69 -8.26 -11.48 1.15
N ILE A 70 -8.34 -10.21 1.54
CA ILE A 70 -7.19 -9.50 2.09
C ILE A 70 -6.73 -10.13 3.40
N GLN A 71 -7.66 -10.53 4.28
CA GLN A 71 -7.36 -11.28 5.50
C GLN A 71 -6.56 -12.55 5.20
N ASN A 72 -6.97 -13.33 4.19
CA ASN A 72 -6.28 -14.58 3.83
C ASN A 72 -4.83 -14.33 3.36
N PHE A 73 -4.55 -13.22 2.67
CA PHE A 73 -3.19 -12.85 2.29
C PHE A 73 -2.37 -12.32 3.47
N LEU A 74 -2.98 -11.53 4.34
CA LEU A 74 -2.27 -10.92 5.48
C LEU A 74 -2.03 -11.89 6.64
N TYR A 75 -2.93 -12.85 6.86
CA TYR A 75 -2.93 -13.70 8.04
C TYR A 75 -1.59 -14.40 8.32
N PRO A 76 -0.90 -15.00 7.35
CA PRO A 76 0.38 -15.66 7.58
C PRO A 76 1.52 -14.71 7.97
N HIS A 77 1.35 -13.39 7.73
CA HIS A 77 2.39 -12.39 7.84
C HIS A 77 2.12 -11.36 8.94
N ALA A 78 0.86 -11.10 9.23
CA ALA A 78 0.44 -10.03 10.14
C ALA A 78 -0.67 -10.45 11.12
N GLY A 79 -1.16 -11.68 11.01
CA GLY A 79 -2.26 -12.18 11.83
C GLY A 79 -3.63 -11.65 11.39
N LYS A 80 -4.58 -11.61 12.33
CA LYS A 80 -5.97 -11.25 12.06
C LYS A 80 -6.12 -9.73 11.89
N ILE A 81 -6.92 -9.32 10.90
CA ILE A 81 -7.41 -7.94 10.80
C ILE A 81 -8.32 -7.67 12.00
N ILE A 82 -7.98 -6.65 12.77
CA ILE A 82 -8.69 -6.27 14.00
C ILE A 82 -9.58 -5.05 13.80
N ASP A 83 -9.29 -4.24 12.77
CA ASP A 83 -10.05 -3.07 12.38
C ASP A 83 -10.03 -2.94 10.85
N TRP A 84 -11.20 -2.86 10.23
CA TRP A 84 -11.37 -2.79 8.78
C TRP A 84 -11.88 -1.44 8.29
N MET A 85 -12.22 -0.51 9.15
CA MET A 85 -12.72 0.82 8.80
C MET A 85 -13.96 0.77 7.87
N GLU A 86 -15.08 0.30 8.40
CA GLU A 86 -16.31 0.02 7.62
C GLU A 86 -17.15 1.25 7.24
N SER A 87 -16.84 2.43 7.79
CA SER A 87 -17.61 3.65 7.50
C SER A 87 -17.43 4.11 6.05
N GLU A 88 -18.52 4.58 5.43
CA GLU A 88 -18.49 5.19 4.08
C GLU A 88 -17.58 6.42 3.98
N ASP A 89 -17.32 7.08 5.11
CA ASP A 89 -16.44 8.26 5.19
C ASP A 89 -14.95 7.88 5.31
N GLN A 90 -14.64 6.59 5.38
CA GLN A 90 -13.27 6.07 5.46
C GLN A 90 -12.72 5.77 4.07
N TYR A 91 -11.42 5.52 4.00
CA TYR A 91 -10.73 5.31 2.72
C TYR A 91 -10.73 3.84 2.26
N CYS A 92 -11.04 2.90 3.14
CA CYS A 92 -11.00 1.49 2.86
C CYS A 92 -12.10 1.12 1.84
N GLY A 93 -11.68 0.66 0.64
CA GLY A 93 -12.58 0.35 -0.45
C GLY A 93 -13.02 1.53 -1.32
N SER A 94 -12.45 2.73 -1.14
CA SER A 94 -12.69 3.87 -2.05
C SER A 94 -11.95 3.65 -3.36
N PHE A 95 -12.60 3.98 -4.47
CA PHE A 95 -11.92 4.13 -5.75
C PHE A 95 -11.35 5.54 -5.86
N GLN A 96 -10.12 5.65 -6.33
CA GLN A 96 -9.45 6.94 -6.53
C GLN A 96 -9.08 7.09 -8.00
N ILE A 97 -9.46 8.22 -8.60
CA ILE A 97 -9.05 8.59 -9.95
C ILE A 97 -8.12 9.79 -9.91
N SER A 98 -7.00 9.70 -10.63
CA SER A 98 -6.02 10.78 -10.76
C SER A 98 -5.51 10.88 -12.19
N TYR A 99 -5.01 12.07 -12.56
CA TYR A 99 -4.64 12.43 -13.94
C TYR A 99 -3.21 12.95 -14.01
N ALA A 100 -2.69 13.13 -15.21
CA ALA A 100 -1.33 13.61 -15.46
C ALA A 100 -1.00 14.97 -14.81
N THR A 101 -2.01 15.77 -14.49
CA THR A 101 -1.86 17.08 -13.81
C THR A 101 -1.73 16.98 -12.31
N ASP A 102 -2.09 15.84 -11.72
CA ASP A 102 -2.04 15.66 -10.27
C ASP A 102 -0.60 15.52 -9.78
N ARG A 103 -0.40 15.82 -8.52
CA ARG A 103 0.90 15.74 -7.84
C ARG A 103 0.76 14.99 -6.54
N SER A 104 1.79 14.27 -6.18
CA SER A 104 1.88 13.57 -4.92
C SER A 104 3.15 13.98 -4.18
N TRP A 105 3.19 13.62 -2.93
CA TRP A 105 4.32 13.79 -2.03
C TRP A 105 4.64 12.46 -1.35
N ILE A 106 5.83 12.32 -0.81
CA ILE A 106 6.23 11.16 -0.03
C ILE A 106 5.61 11.29 1.36
N HIS A 107 4.89 10.25 1.80
CA HIS A 107 4.14 10.22 3.06
C HIS A 107 4.09 8.81 3.65
N THR A 108 3.53 8.71 4.83
CA THR A 108 3.08 7.48 5.46
C THR A 108 1.56 7.52 5.67
N ASP A 109 0.95 6.35 5.86
CA ASP A 109 -0.45 6.19 6.28
C ASP A 109 -0.50 5.66 7.72
N ASP A 110 0.34 6.19 8.60
CA ASP A 110 0.69 5.68 9.93
C ASP A 110 -0.46 5.66 10.95
N HIS A 111 -1.65 6.14 10.59
CA HIS A 111 -2.89 5.88 11.34
C HIS A 111 -3.35 4.42 11.24
N ASN A 112 -2.82 3.68 10.26
CA ASN A 112 -3.10 2.27 10.02
C ASN A 112 -1.83 1.42 10.21
N ASN A 113 -2.00 0.11 10.36
CA ASN A 113 -0.87 -0.82 10.35
C ASN A 113 -0.50 -1.26 8.93
N TRP A 114 -1.51 -1.38 8.06
CA TRP A 114 -1.37 -1.77 6.67
C TRP A 114 -2.16 -0.84 5.77
N ALA A 115 -1.59 -0.52 4.63
CA ALA A 115 -2.24 0.17 3.53
C ALA A 115 -2.26 -0.72 2.29
N GLY A 116 -3.18 -0.46 1.37
CA GLY A 116 -3.30 -1.23 0.15
C GLY A 116 -3.72 -0.41 -1.04
N VAL A 117 -3.16 -0.74 -2.20
CA VAL A 117 -3.53 -0.15 -3.50
C VAL A 117 -3.80 -1.28 -4.49
N LEU A 118 -4.94 -1.22 -5.16
CA LEU A 118 -5.29 -2.11 -6.26
C LEU A 118 -5.33 -1.31 -7.56
N TYR A 119 -4.53 -1.70 -8.55
CA TYR A 119 -4.48 -1.01 -9.84
C TYR A 119 -5.58 -1.50 -10.77
N LEU A 120 -6.42 -0.57 -11.23
CA LEU A 120 -7.61 -0.86 -12.03
C LEU A 120 -7.61 -0.21 -13.42
N THR A 121 -6.46 0.34 -13.88
CA THR A 121 -6.35 0.87 -15.23
C THR A 121 -5.61 -0.12 -16.15
N PRO A 122 -6.29 -0.70 -17.15
CA PRO A 122 -5.61 -1.56 -18.13
C PRO A 122 -4.62 -0.76 -18.96
N ASN A 123 -3.51 -1.40 -19.35
CA ASN A 123 -2.45 -0.79 -20.16
C ASN A 123 -1.86 0.51 -19.59
N ALA A 124 -1.88 0.66 -18.23
CA ALA A 124 -1.23 1.76 -17.56
C ALA A 124 0.29 1.76 -17.84
N PRO A 125 0.97 2.92 -17.82
CA PRO A 125 2.42 2.95 -17.78
C PRO A 125 2.89 2.15 -16.54
N THR A 126 3.75 1.16 -16.76
CA THR A 126 4.24 0.30 -15.65
C THR A 126 4.96 1.10 -14.58
N THR A 127 5.60 2.21 -14.97
CA THR A 127 6.28 3.17 -14.10
C THR A 127 5.35 3.98 -13.19
N SER A 128 4.03 3.94 -13.43
CA SER A 128 3.03 4.68 -12.65
C SER A 128 2.57 3.95 -11.37
N GLY A 129 3.40 3.07 -10.85
CA GLY A 129 3.11 2.26 -9.67
C GLY A 129 3.31 2.99 -8.34
N THR A 130 3.74 2.25 -7.32
CA THR A 130 4.04 2.76 -5.98
C THR A 130 5.53 2.66 -5.72
N GLY A 131 6.17 3.77 -5.36
CA GLY A 131 7.56 3.84 -4.92
C GLY A 131 7.66 3.86 -3.40
N PHE A 132 8.69 3.18 -2.88
CA PHE A 132 9.05 3.14 -1.47
C PHE A 132 10.38 3.84 -1.27
N TYR A 133 10.48 4.61 -0.20
CA TYR A 133 11.59 5.56 -0.03
C TYR A 133 12.26 5.43 1.32
N ARG A 134 13.52 5.89 1.36
CA ARG A 134 14.30 6.10 2.56
C ARG A 134 14.63 7.57 2.71
N SER A 135 14.36 8.14 3.89
CA SER A 135 14.73 9.50 4.23
C SER A 135 16.25 9.65 4.29
N LYS A 136 16.81 10.65 3.60
CA LYS A 136 18.24 10.99 3.70
C LYS A 136 18.58 11.74 5.00
N ILE A 137 17.59 12.27 5.70
CA ILE A 137 17.82 12.98 6.97
C ILE A 137 18.21 11.99 8.07
N ASN A 138 17.46 10.88 8.21
CA ASN A 138 17.63 9.93 9.31
C ASN A 138 17.93 8.48 8.88
N GLY A 139 17.96 8.21 7.57
CA GLY A 139 18.23 6.89 7.02
C GLY A 139 17.08 5.87 7.18
N SER A 140 15.92 6.28 7.71
CA SER A 140 14.80 5.38 7.95
C SER A 140 13.93 5.17 6.72
N ILE A 141 13.43 3.95 6.53
CA ILE A 141 12.36 3.61 5.58
C ILE A 141 10.97 3.71 6.19
N TYR A 142 10.90 3.91 7.51
CA TYR A 142 9.67 4.09 8.27
C TYR A 142 9.64 5.46 8.94
N GLY A 143 8.46 6.00 9.16
CA GLY A 143 8.27 7.28 9.81
C GLY A 143 6.83 7.52 10.23
N LYS A 144 6.60 8.75 10.67
CA LYS A 144 5.26 9.27 10.92
C LYS A 144 4.96 10.34 9.89
N ASN A 145 3.71 10.52 9.54
CA ASN A 145 3.30 11.48 8.51
C ASN A 145 3.76 12.91 8.82
N ASP A 146 3.77 13.29 10.09
CA ASP A 146 4.25 14.59 10.56
C ASP A 146 5.76 14.82 10.38
N ASP A 147 6.54 13.76 10.14
CA ASP A 147 7.99 13.85 9.90
C ASP A 147 8.32 14.31 8.46
N ALA A 148 7.35 14.27 7.55
CA ALA A 148 7.53 14.67 6.15
C ALA A 148 6.47 15.71 5.75
N VAL A 149 6.79 16.98 5.97
CA VAL A 149 5.88 18.10 5.71
C VAL A 149 6.44 19.08 4.70
N GLY A 150 5.54 19.78 4.01
CA GLY A 150 5.89 20.87 3.10
C GLY A 150 6.83 20.46 1.97
N ASP A 151 7.82 21.29 1.73
CA ASP A 151 8.77 21.12 0.62
C ASP A 151 9.58 19.84 0.74
N TYR A 152 9.89 19.38 1.96
CA TYR A 152 10.65 18.14 2.18
C TYR A 152 9.93 16.91 1.61
N ALA A 153 8.63 16.80 1.85
CA ALA A 153 7.82 15.68 1.34
C ALA A 153 7.73 15.66 -0.20
N GLN A 154 7.83 16.84 -0.83
CA GLN A 154 7.73 17.00 -2.29
C GLN A 154 9.08 16.92 -3.00
N ASP A 155 10.17 17.29 -2.33
CA ASP A 155 11.52 17.26 -2.89
C ASP A 155 12.09 15.84 -2.87
N LYS A 156 11.89 15.10 -3.94
CA LYS A 156 12.41 13.73 -4.10
C LYS A 156 13.92 13.62 -4.00
N THR A 157 14.68 14.73 -4.12
CA THR A 157 16.15 14.70 -3.96
C THR A 157 16.56 14.42 -2.51
N GLN A 158 15.66 14.63 -1.55
CA GLN A 158 15.86 14.34 -0.12
C GLN A 158 15.62 12.87 0.24
N TRP A 159 15.25 12.04 -0.73
CA TRP A 159 14.86 10.66 -0.54
C TRP A 159 15.64 9.72 -1.47
N ASP A 160 15.92 8.52 -1.00
CA ASP A 160 16.41 7.42 -1.82
C ASP A 160 15.24 6.50 -2.18
N LEU A 161 15.00 6.24 -3.46
CA LEU A 161 14.08 5.19 -3.89
C LEU A 161 14.72 3.83 -3.55
N VAL A 162 14.10 3.07 -2.65
CA VAL A 162 14.62 1.78 -2.16
C VAL A 162 13.83 0.59 -2.68
N GLY A 163 12.69 0.83 -3.32
CA GLY A 163 11.87 -0.19 -3.95
C GLY A 163 10.73 0.42 -4.73
N GLU A 164 10.21 -0.33 -5.70
CA GLU A 164 9.02 0.04 -6.46
C GLU A 164 8.18 -1.17 -6.81
N VAL A 165 6.86 -0.97 -6.90
CA VAL A 165 5.92 -1.96 -7.43
C VAL A 165 5.24 -1.35 -8.64
N HIS A 166 5.39 -1.99 -9.79
CA HIS A 166 4.83 -1.52 -11.06
C HIS A 166 3.31 -1.59 -11.08
N ASN A 167 2.70 -0.62 -11.77
CA ASN A 167 1.26 -0.59 -12.04
C ASN A 167 0.91 -1.66 -13.07
N ILE A 168 0.39 -2.78 -12.59
CA ILE A 168 -0.12 -3.87 -13.40
C ILE A 168 -1.62 -4.01 -13.14
N TYR A 169 -2.40 -4.10 -14.19
CA TYR A 169 -3.85 -4.25 -14.07
C TYR A 169 -4.25 -5.46 -13.21
N ASN A 170 -5.13 -5.25 -12.23
CA ASN A 170 -5.55 -6.26 -11.25
C ASN A 170 -4.46 -6.72 -10.26
N ARG A 171 -3.44 -5.89 -10.02
CA ARG A 171 -2.43 -6.12 -8.99
C ARG A 171 -2.82 -5.40 -7.71
N LEU A 172 -2.92 -6.15 -6.61
CA LEU A 172 -3.01 -5.62 -5.26
C LEU A 172 -1.60 -5.52 -4.66
N VAL A 173 -1.32 -4.37 -4.07
CA VAL A 173 -0.11 -4.11 -3.28
C VAL A 173 -0.55 -3.82 -1.86
N LEU A 174 -0.09 -4.62 -0.89
CA LEU A 174 -0.30 -4.40 0.53
C LEU A 174 1.05 -4.09 1.16
N PHE A 175 1.15 -3.04 1.96
CA PHE A 175 2.39 -2.63 2.58
C PHE A 175 2.18 -2.07 3.99
N ARG A 176 3.24 -2.07 4.79
CA ARG A 176 3.23 -1.42 6.11
C ARG A 176 2.95 0.07 5.92
N ALA A 177 1.90 0.54 6.58
CA ALA A 177 1.40 1.90 6.41
C ALA A 177 2.36 2.98 6.92
N ASP A 178 3.24 2.63 7.85
CA ASP A 178 4.32 3.48 8.36
C ASP A 178 5.56 3.57 7.43
N GLN A 179 5.54 2.88 6.28
CA GLN A 179 6.59 2.95 5.26
C GLN A 179 6.45 4.22 4.40
N TRP A 180 7.57 4.93 4.17
CA TRP A 180 7.59 6.09 3.26
C TRP A 180 7.28 5.65 1.84
N HIS A 181 6.22 6.20 1.26
CA HIS A 181 5.76 5.81 -0.07
C HIS A 181 5.11 6.97 -0.82
N THR A 182 4.96 6.81 -2.13
CA THR A 182 4.13 7.68 -2.99
C THR A 182 3.80 7.00 -4.30
N SER A 183 2.77 7.49 -4.98
CA SER A 183 2.55 7.19 -6.41
C SER A 183 3.69 7.77 -7.24
N MET A 184 4.26 6.98 -8.14
CA MET A 184 5.46 7.39 -8.89
C MET A 184 5.13 8.34 -10.03
N GLU A 185 4.04 8.07 -10.75
CA GLU A 185 3.61 8.82 -11.92
C GLU A 185 2.09 8.84 -12.02
N TYR A 186 1.56 9.94 -12.53
CA TYR A 186 0.17 10.10 -12.91
C TYR A 186 0.06 10.25 -14.41
N PHE A 187 -1.05 9.77 -14.98
CA PHE A 187 -1.26 9.71 -16.41
C PHE A 187 -2.73 9.90 -16.76
N GLY A 188 -3.00 10.08 -18.06
CA GLY A 188 -4.35 10.28 -18.57
C GLY A 188 -4.92 11.67 -18.26
N ASN A 189 -6.14 11.92 -18.72
CA ASN A 189 -6.81 13.21 -18.60
C ASN A 189 -8.33 13.11 -18.39
N ASN A 190 -8.84 11.90 -18.22
CA ASN A 190 -10.24 11.63 -17.94
C ASN A 190 -10.41 10.27 -17.22
N ASN A 191 -11.62 9.97 -16.76
CA ASN A 191 -11.91 8.76 -16.00
C ASN A 191 -11.61 7.44 -16.74
N LYS A 192 -11.63 7.45 -18.09
CA LYS A 192 -11.39 6.23 -18.87
C LYS A 192 -9.91 5.89 -18.99
N ASN A 193 -9.04 6.90 -18.99
CA ASN A 193 -7.61 6.73 -19.20
C ASN A 193 -6.73 7.27 -18.08
N GLY A 194 -7.31 7.75 -16.98
CA GLY A 194 -6.61 8.14 -15.78
C GLY A 194 -6.16 6.95 -14.93
N ARG A 195 -5.37 7.23 -13.91
CA ARG A 195 -4.92 6.23 -12.93
C ARG A 195 -6.05 5.96 -11.94
N LEU A 196 -6.67 4.79 -12.06
CA LEU A 196 -7.70 4.26 -11.16
C LEU A 196 -7.08 3.15 -10.32
#